data_b9c1d64f504926f507cf096451537d5d
#
_entry.id   b9c1d64f504926f507cf096451537d5d
#
_cell.length_a   1.000
_cell.length_b   1.000
_cell.length_c   1.000
_cell.angle_alpha   90.00
_cell.angle_beta   90.00
_cell.angle_gamma   90.00
#
_symmetry.space_group_name_H-M   'P 1'
#
loop_
_entity.id
_entity.type
_entity.pdbx_description
1 polymer ?
#
loop_
_entity_poly.entity_id
_entity_poly.type
_entity_poly.pdbx_seq_one_letter_code
_entity_poly.pdbx_strand_id
1 'polypeptide(L)'
;MKKSGLLFAFAMFLMSFGTVSAQKLATLDVAEILNLMPEKKKADQQLEAFSKTKQAEIEKQMTAAEAKFKKYQEEAPKQSQKVNEERNQELQKLQQNIQQMTQVAQQDLAKRQNEAYAPIEKKVNDAVAKVEKANGWDFVFDTNTVGLIYRGGADATAAVKKELGLK
;
A
#
# COMPACT_ATOMS: atom_id res chain seq x y z
N MET A 1 17.31 -12.22 -70.42
CA MET A 1 17.19 -11.10 -69.47
C MET A 1 16.00 -11.20 -68.49
N LYS A 2 15.24 -12.32 -68.40
CA LYS A 2 14.08 -12.43 -67.49
C LYS A 2 14.37 -13.22 -66.18
N LYS A 3 15.53 -13.89 -66.06
CA LYS A 3 15.87 -14.69 -64.89
C LYS A 3 16.61 -13.92 -63.77
N SER A 4 17.28 -12.81 -64.11
CA SER A 4 17.97 -11.95 -63.13
C SER A 4 17.04 -11.09 -62.27
N GLY A 5 15.86 -10.71 -62.81
CA GLY A 5 14.86 -9.93 -62.06
C GLY A 5 14.19 -10.72 -60.94
N LEU A 6 14.02 -12.05 -61.14
CA LEU A 6 13.40 -12.93 -60.12
C LEU A 6 14.32 -13.20 -58.93
N LEU A 7 15.63 -13.28 -59.19
CA LEU A 7 16.65 -13.43 -58.10
C LEU A 7 16.77 -12.16 -57.28
N PHE A 8 16.65 -10.98 -57.90
CA PHE A 8 16.68 -9.67 -57.20
C PHE A 8 15.43 -9.47 -56.33
N ALA A 9 14.25 -9.87 -56.81
CA ALA A 9 13.01 -9.79 -56.05
C ALA A 9 13.02 -10.73 -54.85
N PHE A 10 13.62 -11.94 -54.97
CA PHE A 10 13.75 -12.92 -53.89
C PHE A 10 14.77 -12.46 -52.84
N ALA A 11 15.87 -11.82 -53.26
CA ALA A 11 16.85 -11.23 -52.32
C ALA A 11 16.30 -10.03 -51.55
N MET A 12 15.43 -9.20 -52.14
CA MET A 12 14.73 -8.11 -51.45
C MET A 12 13.67 -8.65 -50.44
N PHE A 13 13.04 -9.79 -50.73
CA PHE A 13 12.07 -10.39 -49.83
C PHE A 13 12.74 -10.99 -48.59
N LEU A 14 13.96 -11.48 -48.69
CA LEU A 14 14.74 -12.00 -47.55
C LEU A 14 15.27 -10.92 -46.61
N MET A 15 15.40 -9.66 -47.06
CA MET A 15 15.82 -8.52 -46.24
C MET A 15 14.65 -7.92 -45.42
N SER A 16 13.41 -8.35 -45.66
CA SER A 16 12.22 -7.82 -44.95
C SER A 16 11.90 -8.54 -43.63
N PHE A 17 12.67 -9.54 -43.25
CA PHE A 17 12.57 -10.13 -41.89
C PHE A 17 13.25 -9.21 -40.91
N GLY A 18 12.54 -8.13 -40.53
CA GLY A 18 12.94 -7.30 -39.40
C GLY A 18 13.17 -8.20 -38.18
N THR A 19 14.27 -7.98 -37.49
CA THR A 19 14.58 -8.68 -36.23
C THR A 19 13.42 -8.46 -35.26
N VAL A 20 12.58 -9.47 -35.10
CA VAL A 20 11.64 -9.49 -33.98
C VAL A 20 12.48 -9.60 -32.72
N SER A 21 12.72 -8.48 -32.08
CA SER A 21 13.36 -8.45 -30.78
C SER A 21 12.40 -9.09 -29.78
N ALA A 22 12.74 -10.25 -29.27
CA ALA A 22 11.96 -10.86 -28.20
C ALA A 22 12.01 -9.94 -26.97
N GLN A 23 10.84 -9.60 -26.42
CA GLN A 23 10.75 -8.82 -25.19
C GLN A 23 11.47 -9.51 -24.06
N LYS A 24 12.33 -8.79 -23.36
CA LYS A 24 13.07 -9.30 -22.22
C LYS A 24 12.26 -9.01 -20.96
N LEU A 25 11.86 -10.08 -20.29
CA LEU A 25 11.03 -10.02 -19.08
C LEU A 25 11.88 -10.42 -17.87
N ALA A 26 11.63 -9.74 -16.74
CA ALA A 26 12.17 -10.15 -15.45
C ALA A 26 11.06 -10.22 -14.39
N THR A 27 11.31 -10.92 -13.32
CA THR A 27 10.46 -10.95 -12.11
C THR A 27 11.15 -10.28 -10.95
N LEU A 28 10.37 -9.80 -9.97
CA LEU A 28 10.84 -9.11 -8.77
C LEU A 28 9.99 -9.54 -7.58
N ASP A 29 10.61 -9.93 -6.47
CA ASP A 29 9.89 -10.10 -5.21
C ASP A 29 9.86 -8.79 -4.43
N VAL A 30 8.81 -8.00 -4.68
CA VAL A 30 8.61 -6.70 -4.02
C VAL A 30 8.42 -6.87 -2.52
N ALA A 31 7.73 -7.93 -2.08
CA ALA A 31 7.48 -8.19 -0.67
C ALA A 31 8.79 -8.48 0.08
N GLU A 32 9.69 -9.28 -0.51
CA GLU A 32 11.01 -9.53 0.06
C GLU A 32 11.80 -8.23 0.23
N ILE A 33 11.83 -7.38 -0.79
CA ILE A 33 12.54 -6.10 -0.75
C ILE A 33 11.98 -5.21 0.36
N LEU A 34 10.66 -5.02 0.39
CA LEU A 34 10.00 -4.18 1.38
C LEU A 34 10.24 -4.66 2.81
N ASN A 35 10.27 -5.96 3.04
CA ASN A 35 10.52 -6.54 4.37
C ASN A 35 11.97 -6.31 4.86
N LEU A 36 12.91 -6.14 3.95
CA LEU A 36 14.30 -5.84 4.28
C LEU A 36 14.57 -4.34 4.47
N MET A 37 13.66 -3.46 4.02
CA MET A 37 13.85 -2.01 4.09
C MET A 37 13.67 -1.46 5.51
N PRO A 38 14.70 -0.82 6.10
CA PRO A 38 14.61 -0.23 7.43
C PRO A 38 13.59 0.91 7.49
N GLU A 39 13.42 1.65 6.41
CA GLU A 39 12.43 2.72 6.29
C GLU A 39 10.99 2.17 6.45
N LYS A 40 10.69 1.03 5.81
CA LYS A 40 9.38 0.37 5.97
C LYS A 40 9.15 -0.07 7.40
N LYS A 41 10.13 -0.72 8.02
CA LYS A 41 10.03 -1.14 9.43
C LYS A 41 9.76 0.03 10.36
N LYS A 42 10.43 1.17 10.14
CA LYS A 42 10.20 2.39 10.91
C LYS A 42 8.80 2.96 10.67
N ALA A 43 8.35 2.99 9.43
CA ALA A 43 6.99 3.44 9.07
C ALA A 43 5.93 2.58 9.76
N ASP A 44 6.06 1.24 9.69
CA ASP A 44 5.15 0.29 10.33
C ASP A 44 5.07 0.53 11.84
N GLN A 45 6.21 0.70 12.52
CA GLN A 45 6.26 0.98 13.96
C GLN A 45 5.56 2.30 14.33
N GLN A 46 5.74 3.34 13.52
CA GLN A 46 5.09 4.64 13.73
C GLN A 46 3.57 4.55 13.54
N LEU A 47 3.12 3.85 12.50
CA LEU A 47 1.70 3.64 12.23
C LEU A 47 1.05 2.79 13.32
N GLU A 48 1.72 1.74 13.78
CA GLU A 48 1.24 0.91 14.89
C GLU A 48 1.11 1.70 16.19
N ALA A 49 2.14 2.50 16.54
CA ALA A 49 2.11 3.35 17.73
C ALA A 49 0.97 4.37 17.66
N PHE A 50 0.77 5.01 16.49
CA PHE A 50 -0.34 5.93 16.27
C PHE A 50 -1.69 5.25 16.42
N SER A 51 -1.87 4.08 15.80
CA SER A 51 -3.11 3.29 15.90
C SER A 51 -3.43 2.92 17.34
N LYS A 52 -2.44 2.40 18.10
CA LYS A 52 -2.60 2.07 19.52
C LYS A 52 -2.98 3.28 20.37
N THR A 53 -2.36 4.44 20.10
CA THR A 53 -2.69 5.67 20.83
C THR A 53 -4.13 6.09 20.58
N LYS A 54 -4.58 6.09 19.32
CA LYS A 54 -5.96 6.45 18.96
C LYS A 54 -6.98 5.48 19.51
N GLN A 55 -6.67 4.19 19.47
CA GLN A 55 -7.54 3.17 20.06
C GLN A 55 -7.69 3.36 21.57
N ALA A 56 -6.62 3.63 22.30
CA ALA A 56 -6.67 3.89 23.74
C ALA A 56 -7.43 5.18 24.07
N GLU A 57 -7.30 6.25 23.27
CA GLU A 57 -8.07 7.48 23.42
C GLU A 57 -9.59 7.21 23.27
N ILE A 58 -9.99 6.46 22.25
CA ILE A 58 -11.38 6.10 21.97
C ILE A 58 -11.91 5.21 23.08
N GLU A 59 -11.20 4.18 23.49
CA GLU A 59 -11.58 3.26 24.57
C GLU A 59 -11.80 4.01 25.90
N LYS A 60 -10.92 4.95 26.24
CA LYS A 60 -11.10 5.82 27.40
C LYS A 60 -12.40 6.62 27.35
N GLN A 61 -12.75 7.15 26.18
CA GLN A 61 -14.00 7.89 26.00
C GLN A 61 -15.22 6.97 26.09
N MET A 62 -15.15 5.76 25.53
CA MET A 62 -16.20 4.76 25.62
C MET A 62 -16.44 4.34 27.09
N THR A 63 -15.39 4.05 27.83
CA THR A 63 -15.48 3.68 29.26
C THR A 63 -16.08 4.81 30.09
N ALA A 64 -15.68 6.07 29.82
CA ALA A 64 -16.25 7.23 30.49
C ALA A 64 -17.73 7.42 30.15
N ALA A 65 -18.12 7.17 28.89
CA ALA A 65 -19.51 7.24 28.45
C ALA A 65 -20.37 6.16 29.12
N GLU A 66 -19.88 4.92 29.21
CA GLU A 66 -20.56 3.82 29.90
C GLU A 66 -20.75 4.10 31.39
N ALA A 67 -19.71 4.59 32.06
CA ALA A 67 -19.81 4.97 33.47
C ALA A 67 -20.85 6.07 33.69
N LYS A 68 -20.88 7.08 32.80
CA LYS A 68 -21.86 8.18 32.84
C LYS A 68 -23.28 7.67 32.59
N PHE A 69 -23.45 6.76 31.62
CA PHE A 69 -24.74 6.15 31.33
C PHE A 69 -25.29 5.39 32.55
N LYS A 70 -24.48 4.51 33.17
CA LYS A 70 -24.86 3.77 34.36
C LYS A 70 -25.28 4.71 35.49
N LYS A 71 -24.47 5.73 35.77
CA LYS A 71 -24.78 6.74 36.79
C LYS A 71 -26.12 7.43 36.51
N TYR A 72 -26.37 7.87 35.28
CA TYR A 72 -27.60 8.57 34.92
C TYR A 72 -28.82 7.65 35.01
N GLN A 73 -28.67 6.38 34.66
CA GLN A 73 -29.71 5.38 34.78
C GLN A 73 -30.11 5.12 36.26
N GLU A 74 -29.15 5.04 37.15
CA GLU A 74 -29.37 4.82 38.60
C GLU A 74 -30.03 6.05 39.27
N GLU A 75 -29.66 7.27 38.80
CA GLU A 75 -30.17 8.50 39.38
C GLU A 75 -31.50 8.95 38.76
N ALA A 76 -31.87 8.46 37.57
CA ALA A 76 -33.04 8.91 36.81
C ALA A 76 -34.35 8.96 37.61
N PRO A 77 -34.69 7.99 38.50
CA PRO A 77 -35.93 8.06 39.29
C PRO A 77 -35.97 9.19 40.31
N LYS A 78 -34.81 9.77 40.64
CA LYS A 78 -34.67 10.86 41.62
C LYS A 78 -34.54 12.23 41.00
N GLN A 79 -34.54 12.30 39.66
CA GLN A 79 -34.35 13.54 38.92
C GLN A 79 -35.63 14.03 38.26
N SER A 80 -35.68 15.33 37.95
CA SER A 80 -36.79 15.88 37.19
C SER A 80 -36.75 15.43 35.73
N GLN A 81 -37.90 15.46 35.06
CA GLN A 81 -37.99 15.12 33.63
C GLN A 81 -37.00 15.96 32.79
N LYS A 82 -36.93 17.26 33.07
CA LYS A 82 -36.02 18.18 32.37
C LYS A 82 -34.54 17.73 32.50
N VAL A 83 -34.12 17.37 33.71
CA VAL A 83 -32.75 16.89 33.95
C VAL A 83 -32.48 15.59 33.20
N ASN A 84 -33.42 14.66 33.15
CA ASN A 84 -33.30 13.41 32.43
C ASN A 84 -33.24 13.63 30.91
N GLU A 85 -33.99 14.60 30.38
CA GLU A 85 -33.91 14.98 28.96
C GLU A 85 -32.55 15.61 28.61
N GLU A 86 -32.03 16.52 29.44
CA GLU A 86 -30.68 17.09 29.27
C GLU A 86 -29.58 16.02 29.30
N ARG A 87 -29.65 15.05 30.21
CA ARG A 87 -28.74 13.92 30.32
C ARG A 87 -28.80 13.00 29.09
N ASN A 88 -29.98 12.74 28.57
CA ASN A 88 -30.14 11.96 27.34
C ASN A 88 -29.49 12.65 26.14
N GLN A 89 -29.69 13.99 26.02
CA GLN A 89 -29.03 14.77 24.97
C GLN A 89 -27.50 14.75 25.11
N GLU A 90 -26.97 14.80 26.35
CA GLU A 90 -25.54 14.73 26.61
C GLU A 90 -24.98 13.37 26.21
N LEU A 91 -25.65 12.27 26.54
CA LEU A 91 -25.25 10.92 26.16
C LEU A 91 -25.26 10.74 24.63
N GLN A 92 -26.27 11.28 23.94
CA GLN A 92 -26.33 11.25 22.48
C GLN A 92 -25.15 12.02 21.85
N LYS A 93 -24.83 13.21 22.37
CA LYS A 93 -23.65 13.97 21.90
C LYS A 93 -22.35 13.23 22.15
N LEU A 94 -22.22 12.60 23.30
CA LEU A 94 -21.03 11.81 23.64
C LEU A 94 -20.85 10.62 22.69
N GLN A 95 -21.93 9.92 22.37
CA GLN A 95 -21.92 8.83 21.39
C GLN A 95 -21.53 9.33 19.98
N GLN A 96 -22.09 10.46 19.55
CA GLN A 96 -21.74 11.08 18.27
C GLN A 96 -20.26 11.47 18.23
N ASN A 97 -19.74 12.06 19.32
CA ASN A 97 -18.33 12.42 19.42
C ASN A 97 -17.42 11.21 19.31
N ILE A 98 -17.75 10.09 19.98
CA ILE A 98 -16.96 8.84 19.90
C ILE A 98 -16.98 8.30 18.46
N GLN A 99 -18.11 8.29 17.79
CA GLN A 99 -18.20 7.89 16.38
C GLN A 99 -17.33 8.79 15.49
N GLN A 100 -17.40 10.10 15.69
CA GLN A 100 -16.58 11.06 14.95
C GLN A 100 -15.07 10.84 15.22
N MET A 101 -14.68 10.63 16.47
CA MET A 101 -13.29 10.31 16.83
C MET A 101 -12.80 9.06 16.10
N THR A 102 -13.63 8.02 16.04
CA THR A 102 -13.29 6.77 15.33
C THR A 102 -13.09 7.03 13.83
N GLN A 103 -13.99 7.76 13.21
CA GLN A 103 -13.90 8.10 11.79
C GLN A 103 -12.66 8.95 11.49
N VAL A 104 -12.38 9.97 12.29
CA VAL A 104 -11.19 10.82 12.14
C VAL A 104 -9.92 10.00 12.34
N ALA A 105 -9.87 9.12 13.35
CA ALA A 105 -8.71 8.26 13.58
C ALA A 105 -8.41 7.33 12.39
N GLN A 106 -9.46 6.78 11.74
CA GLN A 106 -9.30 5.96 10.54
C GLN A 106 -8.80 6.78 9.34
N GLN A 107 -9.34 7.97 9.13
CA GLN A 107 -8.89 8.88 8.06
C GLN A 107 -7.44 9.31 8.25
N ASP A 108 -7.07 9.68 9.48
CA ASP A 108 -5.71 10.08 9.81
C ASP A 108 -4.72 8.92 9.66
N LEU A 109 -5.12 7.70 10.04
CA LEU A 109 -4.29 6.52 9.84
C LEU A 109 -4.05 6.25 8.35
N ALA A 110 -5.09 6.29 7.52
CA ALA A 110 -4.97 6.09 6.08
C ALA A 110 -4.07 7.17 5.43
N LYS A 111 -4.26 8.44 5.82
CA LYS A 111 -3.41 9.54 5.37
C LYS A 111 -1.94 9.32 5.72
N ARG A 112 -1.65 9.01 7.00
CA ARG A 112 -0.29 8.74 7.49
C ARG A 112 0.34 7.54 6.80
N GLN A 113 -0.45 6.50 6.53
CA GLN A 113 0.01 5.32 5.78
C GLN A 113 0.48 5.71 4.38
N ASN A 114 -0.31 6.48 3.64
CA ASN A 114 0.06 6.96 2.32
C ASN A 114 1.31 7.85 2.36
N GLU A 115 1.38 8.79 3.31
CA GLU A 115 2.53 9.67 3.48
C GLU A 115 3.82 8.90 3.84
N ALA A 116 3.71 7.86 4.66
CA ALA A 116 4.84 7.05 5.08
C ALA A 116 5.35 6.10 3.99
N TYR A 117 4.44 5.52 3.18
CA TYR A 117 4.83 4.53 2.19
C TYR A 117 5.16 5.14 0.83
N ALA A 118 4.60 6.29 0.44
CA ALA A 118 4.89 6.90 -0.85
C ALA A 118 6.40 7.12 -1.13
N PRO A 119 7.23 7.61 -0.19
CA PRO A 119 8.68 7.72 -0.41
C PRO A 119 9.38 6.36 -0.51
N ILE A 120 8.88 5.32 0.16
CA ILE A 120 9.42 3.96 0.10
C ILE A 120 9.13 3.35 -1.28
N GLU A 121 7.90 3.44 -1.74
CA GLU A 121 7.48 3.00 -3.08
C GLU A 121 8.29 3.70 -4.17
N LYS A 122 8.44 5.02 -4.05
CA LYS A 122 9.27 5.79 -4.98
C LYS A 122 10.71 5.28 -5.01
N LYS A 123 11.30 5.02 -3.85
CA LYS A 123 12.69 4.53 -3.74
C LYS A 123 12.84 3.15 -4.40
N VAL A 124 11.87 2.25 -4.21
CA VAL A 124 11.86 0.93 -4.86
C VAL A 124 11.71 1.08 -6.37
N ASN A 125 10.75 1.88 -6.82
CA ASN A 125 10.51 2.10 -8.25
C ASN A 125 11.73 2.73 -8.94
N ASP A 126 12.40 3.70 -8.32
CA ASP A 126 13.61 4.31 -8.84
C ASP A 126 14.76 3.26 -8.97
N ALA A 127 14.89 2.36 -8.00
CA ALA A 127 15.87 1.27 -8.04
C ALA A 127 15.54 0.25 -9.14
N VAL A 128 14.27 -0.12 -9.27
CA VAL A 128 13.80 -1.02 -10.34
C VAL A 128 14.10 -0.44 -11.71
N ALA A 129 13.77 0.85 -11.93
CA ALA A 129 14.02 1.52 -13.21
C ALA A 129 15.52 1.57 -13.60
N LYS A 130 16.41 1.75 -12.60
CA LYS A 130 17.86 1.70 -12.85
C LYS A 130 18.33 0.31 -13.23
N VAL A 131 17.86 -0.71 -12.50
CA VAL A 131 18.25 -2.11 -12.76
C VAL A 131 17.67 -2.61 -14.07
N GLU A 132 16.42 -2.29 -14.39
CA GLU A 132 15.76 -2.54 -15.68
C GLU A 132 16.61 -2.00 -16.83
N LYS A 133 16.96 -0.71 -16.79
CA LYS A 133 17.78 -0.06 -17.80
C LYS A 133 19.16 -0.70 -17.95
N ALA A 134 19.80 -1.06 -16.84
CA ALA A 134 21.13 -1.66 -16.86
C ALA A 134 21.15 -3.08 -17.47
N ASN A 135 20.04 -3.83 -17.38
CA ASN A 135 19.91 -5.20 -17.88
C ASN A 135 19.17 -5.26 -19.22
N GLY A 136 18.58 -4.16 -19.67
CA GLY A 136 17.81 -4.06 -20.92
C GLY A 136 16.55 -4.91 -20.86
N TRP A 137 15.87 -4.95 -19.74
CA TRP A 137 14.54 -5.57 -19.61
C TRP A 137 13.46 -4.59 -20.08
N ASP A 138 12.46 -5.12 -20.75
CA ASP A 138 11.32 -4.31 -21.22
C ASP A 138 10.21 -4.25 -20.17
N PHE A 139 10.11 -5.30 -19.34
CA PHE A 139 9.12 -5.39 -18.24
C PHE A 139 9.71 -6.11 -17.03
N VAL A 140 9.30 -5.65 -15.85
CA VAL A 140 9.56 -6.31 -14.56
C VAL A 140 8.23 -6.55 -13.86
N PHE A 141 7.92 -7.80 -13.54
CA PHE A 141 6.67 -8.21 -12.90
C PHE A 141 6.90 -8.56 -11.43
N ASP A 142 6.05 -8.05 -10.55
CA ASP A 142 6.04 -8.51 -9.17
C ASP A 142 5.60 -9.97 -9.10
N THR A 143 6.39 -10.80 -8.42
CA THR A 143 6.10 -12.23 -8.23
C THR A 143 4.84 -12.49 -7.40
N ASN A 144 4.38 -11.49 -6.65
CA ASN A 144 3.19 -11.57 -5.80
C ASN A 144 1.92 -11.11 -6.54
N THR A 145 2.02 -10.76 -7.83
CA THR A 145 0.86 -10.36 -8.64
C THR A 145 -0.09 -11.54 -8.83
N VAL A 146 -1.38 -11.31 -8.59
CA VAL A 146 -2.43 -12.31 -8.79
C VAL A 146 -2.46 -12.74 -10.26
N GLY A 147 -2.43 -14.06 -10.51
CA GLY A 147 -2.45 -14.64 -11.85
C GLY A 147 -1.08 -15.03 -12.41
N LEU A 148 0.03 -14.73 -11.74
CA LEU A 148 1.35 -15.23 -12.12
C LEU A 148 1.52 -16.67 -11.58
N ILE A 149 1.25 -17.68 -12.43
CA ILE A 149 1.27 -19.10 -12.04
C ILE A 149 2.68 -19.69 -12.10
N TYR A 150 3.51 -19.19 -13.01
CA TYR A 150 4.87 -19.68 -13.24
C TYR A 150 5.85 -18.52 -13.39
N ARG A 151 6.99 -18.61 -12.72
CA ARG A 151 8.11 -17.67 -12.83
C ARG A 151 9.30 -18.41 -13.46
N GLY A 152 9.58 -18.06 -14.69
CA GLY A 152 10.79 -18.47 -15.38
C GLY A 152 11.52 -17.24 -15.90
N GLY A 153 12.83 -17.36 -16.15
CA GLY A 153 13.63 -16.27 -16.70
C GLY A 153 14.40 -15.49 -15.65
N ALA A 154 14.68 -14.21 -15.93
CA ALA A 154 15.50 -13.36 -15.09
C ALA A 154 14.79 -12.95 -13.80
N ASP A 155 15.50 -13.00 -12.67
CA ASP A 155 15.06 -12.51 -11.38
C ASP A 155 15.85 -11.24 -11.03
N ALA A 156 15.12 -10.11 -10.90
CA ALA A 156 15.68 -8.81 -10.60
C ALA A 156 15.91 -8.57 -9.10
N THR A 157 15.37 -9.43 -8.21
CA THR A 157 15.33 -9.20 -6.76
C THR A 157 16.71 -8.91 -6.17
N ALA A 158 17.71 -9.74 -6.49
CA ALA A 158 19.08 -9.56 -5.98
C ALA A 158 19.72 -8.25 -6.49
N ALA A 159 19.49 -7.90 -7.75
CA ALA A 159 20.02 -6.67 -8.34
C ALA A 159 19.38 -5.40 -7.74
N VAL A 160 18.06 -5.42 -7.52
CA VAL A 160 17.34 -4.31 -6.88
C VAL A 160 17.72 -4.18 -5.41
N LYS A 161 17.86 -5.29 -4.66
CA LYS A 161 18.40 -5.27 -3.29
C LYS A 161 19.77 -4.60 -3.22
N LYS A 162 20.67 -4.97 -4.13
CA LYS A 162 22.01 -4.36 -4.22
C LYS A 162 21.94 -2.86 -4.50
N GLU A 163 21.08 -2.42 -5.43
CA GLU A 163 20.90 -1.01 -5.76
C GLU A 163 20.34 -0.20 -4.56
N LEU A 164 19.48 -0.82 -3.76
CA LEU A 164 18.93 -0.25 -2.52
C LEU A 164 19.89 -0.31 -1.32
N GLY A 165 21.05 -1.00 -1.45
CA GLY A 165 21.99 -1.22 -0.36
C GLY A 165 21.49 -2.21 0.70
N LEU A 166 20.54 -3.09 0.34
CA LEU A 166 20.01 -4.12 1.22
C LEU A 166 20.90 -5.38 1.18
N LYS A 167 20.94 -6.11 2.30
CA LYS A 167 21.71 -7.38 2.43
C LYS A 167 20.80 -8.58 2.44
#